data_6ef0825ac15dbd095a1730a86b64455d
#
_entry.id   6ef0825ac15dbd095a1730a86b64455d
#
_cell.length_a   1.000
_cell.length_b   1.000
_cell.length_c   1.000
_cell.angle_alpha   90.00
_cell.angle_beta   90.00
_cell.angle_gamma   90.00
#
_symmetry.space_group_name_H-M   'P 1'
#
loop_
_entity.id
_entity.type
_entity.pdbx_description
1 polymer ?
#
loop_
_entity_poly.entity_id
_entity_poly.type
_entity_poly.pdbx_seq_one_letter_code
_entity_poly.pdbx_strand_id
1 'polypeptide(L)' 'MSDEELQEQIITQIEVLVEELGGTMCHSVRCNSMGRQSKVIEIEYNVEE' A
#
# COMPACT_ATOMS: atom_id res chain seq x y z
N MET A 1 9.44 -8.76 17.65
CA MET A 1 8.45 -8.31 16.65
C MET A 1 8.88 -8.84 15.28
N SER A 2 8.01 -9.50 14.56
CA SER A 2 8.33 -10.00 13.23
C SER A 2 8.23 -8.87 12.20
N ASP A 3 8.96 -9.03 11.10
CA ASP A 3 8.92 -8.05 10.02
C ASP A 3 7.51 -7.92 9.43
N GLU A 4 6.75 -9.02 9.43
CA GLU A 4 5.39 -9.01 8.93
C GLU A 4 4.47 -8.13 9.77
N GLU A 5 4.59 -8.19 11.09
CA GLU A 5 3.80 -7.34 11.97
C GLU A 5 4.12 -5.86 11.76
N LEU A 6 5.40 -5.57 11.61
CA LEU A 6 5.82 -4.20 11.34
C LEU A 6 5.27 -3.70 10.02
N GLN A 7 5.30 -4.54 8.99
CA GLN A 7 4.75 -4.19 7.69
C GLN A 7 3.25 -3.91 7.76
N GLU A 8 2.52 -4.74 8.49
CA GLU A 8 1.08 -4.55 8.64
C GLU A 8 0.75 -3.24 9.36
N GLN A 9 1.52 -2.90 10.37
CA GLN A 9 1.32 -1.64 11.08
C GLN A 9 1.55 -0.45 10.16
N ILE A 10 2.60 -0.51 9.35
CA ILE A 10 2.91 0.55 8.40
C ILE A 10 1.79 0.68 7.37
N ILE A 11 1.30 -0.43 6.84
CA ILE A 11 0.23 -0.44 5.86
C ILE A 11 -1.05 0.16 6.45
N THR A 12 -1.37 -0.19 7.69
CA THR A 12 -2.53 0.37 8.38
C THR A 12 -2.43 1.88 8.51
N GLN A 13 -1.24 2.40 8.82
CA GLN A 13 -1.03 3.84 8.89
C GLN A 13 -1.20 4.49 7.53
N ILE A 14 -0.72 3.85 6.48
CA ILE A 14 -0.90 4.35 5.12
C ILE A 14 -2.39 4.43 4.78
N GLU A 15 -3.16 3.42 5.14
CA GLU A 15 -4.60 3.41 4.89
C GLU A 15 -5.30 4.60 5.56
N VAL A 16 -4.95 4.87 6.80
CA VAL A 16 -5.52 6.01 7.52
C VAL A 16 -5.18 7.33 6.83
N LEU A 17 -3.93 7.47 6.41
CA LEU A 17 -3.49 8.68 5.73
C LEU A 17 -4.17 8.85 4.37
N VAL A 18 -4.39 7.76 3.66
CA VAL A 18 -5.09 7.80 2.38
C VAL A 18 -6.54 8.26 2.58
N GLU A 19 -7.20 7.80 3.63
CA GLU A 19 -8.55 8.27 3.96
C GLU A 19 -8.58 9.76 4.22
N GLU A 20 -7.61 10.26 4.96
CA GLU A 20 -7.53 11.69 5.24
C GLU A 20 -7.25 12.49 3.97
N LEU A 21 -6.51 11.91 3.05
CA LEU A 21 -6.23 12.52 1.76
C LEU A 21 -7.47 12.55 0.86
N GLY A 22 -8.46 11.72 1.16
CA GLY A 22 -9.66 11.61 0.33
C GLY A 22 -9.46 10.73 -0.89
N GLY A 23 -8.49 9.84 -0.83
CA GLY A 23 -8.17 8.97 -1.94
C GLY A 23 -8.60 7.53 -1.74
N THR A 24 -8.18 6.70 -2.66
CA THR A 24 -8.39 5.25 -2.58
C THR A 24 -7.06 4.53 -2.64
N MET A 25 -7.02 3.37 -2.02
CA MET A 25 -5.82 2.55 -1.96
C MET A 25 -6.14 1.18 -2.53
N CYS A 26 -5.32 0.72 -3.47
CA CYS A 26 -5.47 -0.58 -4.10
C CYS A 26 -4.24 -1.43 -3.83
N HIS A 27 -4.49 -2.71 -3.61
CA HIS A 27 -3.42 -3.68 -3.39
C HIS A 27 -3.35 -4.62 -4.60
N SER A 28 -2.13 -4.90 -5.04
CA SER A 28 -1.91 -5.87 -6.10
C SER A 28 -0.64 -6.67 -5.82
N VAL A 29 -0.48 -7.77 -6.55
CA VAL A 29 0.70 -8.62 -6.42
C VAL A 29 1.38 -8.68 -7.77
N ARG A 30 2.69 -8.52 -7.77
CA ARG A 30 3.50 -8.59 -8.98
C ARG A 30 4.53 -9.68 -8.81
N CYS A 31 4.71 -10.49 -9.86
CA CYS A 31 5.76 -11.51 -9.89
C CYS A 31 6.85 -11.08 -10.86
N ASN A 32 8.10 -11.25 -10.45
CA ASN A 32 9.20 -10.99 -11.36
C ASN A 32 9.63 -12.29 -12.07
N SER A 33 10.61 -12.16 -12.97
CA SER A 33 11.08 -13.30 -13.77
C SER A 33 11.81 -14.34 -12.93
N MET A 34 12.22 -14.00 -11.73
CA MET A 34 12.91 -14.93 -10.82
C MET A 34 11.95 -15.66 -9.88
N GLY A 35 10.66 -15.46 -10.05
CA GLY A 35 9.65 -16.11 -9.23
C GLY A 35 9.38 -15.46 -7.91
N ARG A 36 9.94 -14.30 -7.65
CA ARG A 36 9.67 -13.57 -6.42
C ARG A 36 8.39 -12.76 -6.56
N GLN A 37 7.62 -12.77 -5.49
CA GLN A 37 6.37 -12.00 -5.43
C GLN A 37 6.60 -10.71 -4.64
N SER A 38 6.08 -9.64 -5.18
CA SER A 38 6.10 -8.33 -4.50
C SER A 38 4.69 -7.81 -4.39
N LYS A 39 4.37 -7.25 -3.24
CA LYS A 39 3.08 -6.58 -3.04
C LYS A 39 3.23 -5.12 -3.43
N VAL A 40 2.31 -4.64 -4.24
CA VAL A 40 2.31 -3.27 -4.73
C VAL A 40 1.10 -2.55 -4.16
N ILE A 41 1.31 -1.34 -3.68
CA ILE A 41 0.24 -0.50 -3.16
C ILE A 41 0.14 0.72 -4.06
N GLU A 42 -1.04 0.92 -4.64
CA GLU A 42 -1.30 2.10 -5.47
C GLU A 42 -2.26 3.00 -4.74
N ILE A 43 -1.94 4.27 -4.71
CA ILE A 43 -2.76 5.29 -4.06
C ILE A 43 -3.20 6.28 -5.12
N GLU A 44 -4.51 6.50 -5.19
CA GLU A 44 -5.08 7.46 -6.13
C GLU A 44 -5.84 8.52 -5.36
N TYR A 45 -5.59 9.76 -5.66
CA TYR A 45 -6.31 10.87 -5.05
C TYR A 45 -6.49 11.98 -6.07
N ASN A 46 -7.50 12.80 -5.84
CA ASN A 46 -7.81 13.90 -6.73
C ASN A 46 -7.08 15.16 -6.26
N VAL A 47 -6.47 15.84 -7.20
CA VAL A 47 -5.82 17.11 -6.96
C VAL A 47 -6.71 18.22 -7.51
N GLU A 48 -7.13 19.11 -6.63
CA GLU A 48 -7.89 20.29 -7.06
C GLU A 48 -6.92 21.45 -7.27
N GLU A 49 -7.05 22.07 -8.42
CA GLU A 49 -6.30 23.27 -8.72
C GLU A 49 -7.16 24.51 -8.55
#